data_8a7e0b63b7d04a0a8bafcc2066817306
#
_entry.id   8a7e0b63b7d04a0a8bafcc2066817306
#
_cell.length_a   1.000
_cell.length_b   1.000
_cell.length_c   1.000
_cell.angle_alpha   90.00
_cell.angle_beta   90.00
_cell.angle_gamma   90.00
#
_symmetry.space_group_name_H-M   'P 1'
#
loop_
_entity.id
_entity.type
_entity.pdbx_description
1 polymer ?
#
loop_
_entity_poly.entity_id
_entity_poly.type
_entity_poly.pdbx_seq_one_letter_code
_entity_poly.pdbx_strand_id
1 'polypeptide(L)'
;MMEAALVPRSAEQGALRARNAELAGQLRAAAMQGDDARVRRLLSELLHFQGLSKGQRVSLQLKALLNLVQALRCVALMDELTGLCNWRGFMQIGTRLLDVAARDGHSAHLIYFKVNDLERINGTIGRSAGDVLMRQMGNFLRDLFPSYGVYEVIGRLSGAEFAALTTSAEYASRSAILLRSQRPQTRSCDLPALSLSVGVAHFNSRRPVRIDELLTGAKQAMHEHKRVTTTEFASSAMTPHTV
;
A
#
# COMPACT_ATOMS: atom_id res chain seq x y z
N MET A 1 -36.04 39.54 32.06
CA MET A 1 -35.96 38.07 32.04
C MET A 1 -35.38 37.66 30.71
N MET A 2 -34.09 37.35 30.68
CA MET A 2 -33.38 36.83 29.51
C MET A 2 -33.31 35.34 29.67
N GLU A 3 -34.00 34.60 28.79
CA GLU A 3 -33.97 33.15 28.68
C GLU A 3 -32.71 32.78 27.92
N ALA A 4 -31.68 32.36 28.65
CA ALA A 4 -30.46 31.78 28.06
C ALA A 4 -30.83 30.39 27.51
N ALA A 5 -30.94 30.28 26.16
CA ALA A 5 -31.17 29.03 25.48
C ALA A 5 -30.05 28.03 25.84
N LEU A 6 -30.39 27.01 26.63
CA LEU A 6 -29.54 25.85 26.90
C LEU A 6 -29.37 25.05 25.60
N VAL A 7 -28.27 25.26 24.89
CA VAL A 7 -27.86 24.37 23.80
C VAL A 7 -27.61 22.98 24.42
N PRO A 8 -28.23 21.91 23.88
CA PRO A 8 -28.05 20.57 24.47
C PRO A 8 -26.57 20.16 24.41
N ARG A 9 -26.02 19.73 25.52
CA ARG A 9 -24.62 19.25 25.65
C ARG A 9 -24.22 18.22 24.58
N SER A 10 -25.19 17.51 24.02
CA SER A 10 -24.98 16.53 22.94
C SER A 10 -24.64 17.21 21.58
N ALA A 11 -25.20 18.37 21.27
CA ALA A 11 -24.93 19.11 20.04
C ALA A 11 -23.53 19.74 20.06
N GLU A 12 -23.11 20.29 21.20
CA GLU A 12 -21.75 20.81 21.39
C GLU A 12 -20.70 19.71 21.28
N GLN A 13 -20.98 18.53 21.85
CA GLN A 13 -20.10 17.36 21.72
C GLN A 13 -20.02 16.83 20.29
N GLY A 14 -21.12 16.88 19.54
CA GLY A 14 -21.15 16.51 18.12
C GLY A 14 -20.31 17.46 17.27
N ALA A 15 -20.49 18.77 17.44
CA ALA A 15 -19.71 19.79 16.73
C ALA A 15 -18.20 19.70 17.05
N LEU A 16 -17.85 19.45 18.30
CA LEU A 16 -16.46 19.28 18.75
C LEU A 16 -15.82 18.02 18.13
N ARG A 17 -16.56 16.91 18.03
CA ARG A 17 -16.09 15.67 17.35
C ARG A 17 -15.85 15.89 15.86
N ALA A 18 -16.76 16.56 15.18
CA ALA A 18 -16.63 16.88 13.76
C ALA A 18 -15.40 17.78 13.49
N ARG A 19 -15.22 18.83 14.26
CA ARG A 19 -14.06 19.73 14.17
C ARG A 19 -12.72 19.01 14.44
N ASN A 20 -12.71 18.11 15.40
CA ASN A 20 -11.50 17.31 15.71
C ASN A 20 -11.16 16.33 14.59
N ALA A 21 -12.15 15.73 13.94
CA ALA A 21 -11.95 14.85 12.78
C ALA A 21 -11.38 15.65 11.59
N GLU A 22 -11.87 16.86 11.37
CA GLU A 22 -11.37 17.76 10.33
C GLU A 22 -9.92 18.19 10.59
N LEU A 23 -9.60 18.65 11.80
CA LEU A 23 -8.23 19.02 12.20
C LEU A 23 -7.26 17.84 12.11
N ALA A 24 -7.70 16.63 12.47
CA ALA A 24 -6.89 15.42 12.31
C ALA A 24 -6.60 15.11 10.83
N GLY A 25 -7.57 15.32 9.93
CA GLY A 25 -7.39 15.21 8.48
C GLY A 25 -6.39 16.24 7.95
N GLN A 26 -6.53 17.50 8.35
CA GLN A 26 -5.62 18.58 7.96
C GLN A 26 -4.19 18.35 8.50
N LEU A 27 -4.05 17.86 9.73
CA LEU A 27 -2.76 17.53 10.34
C LEU A 27 -2.04 16.41 9.56
N ARG A 28 -2.81 15.38 9.17
CA ARG A 28 -2.28 14.29 8.34
C ARG A 28 -1.83 14.81 6.98
N ALA A 29 -2.62 15.63 6.30
CA ALA A 29 -2.28 16.23 5.02
C ALA A 29 -1.03 17.11 5.11
N ALA A 30 -0.93 17.98 6.11
CA ALA A 30 0.22 18.84 6.34
C ALA A 30 1.50 18.02 6.64
N ALA A 31 1.39 16.96 7.45
CA ALA A 31 2.51 16.06 7.74
C ALA A 31 3.00 15.31 6.48
N MET A 32 2.07 14.86 5.63
CA MET A 32 2.42 14.21 4.36
C MET A 32 3.08 15.17 3.35
N GLN A 33 2.76 16.46 3.42
CA GLN A 33 3.36 17.51 2.58
C GLN A 33 4.69 18.04 3.14
N GLY A 34 5.13 17.59 4.32
CA GLY A 34 6.33 18.09 5.00
C GLY A 34 6.19 19.55 5.47
N ASP A 35 4.98 20.08 5.60
CA ASP A 35 4.73 21.46 6.03
C ASP A 35 4.76 21.56 7.56
N ASP A 36 5.95 21.59 8.12
CA ASP A 36 6.18 21.69 9.57
C ASP A 36 5.56 22.94 10.20
N ALA A 37 5.45 24.04 9.46
CA ALA A 37 4.86 25.28 9.96
C ALA A 37 3.35 25.10 10.16
N ARG A 38 2.69 24.45 9.20
CA ARG A 38 1.27 24.13 9.25
C ARG A 38 0.95 23.08 10.31
N VAL A 39 1.81 22.06 10.45
CA VAL A 39 1.71 21.06 11.53
C VAL A 39 1.76 21.73 12.90
N ARG A 40 2.74 22.61 13.14
CA ARG A 40 2.86 23.36 14.42
C ARG A 40 1.65 24.24 14.68
N ARG A 41 1.12 24.93 13.69
CA ARG A 41 -0.08 25.78 13.84
C ARG A 41 -1.30 24.96 14.20
N LEU A 42 -1.57 23.86 13.49
CA LEU A 42 -2.70 22.96 13.75
C LEU A 42 -2.60 22.31 15.15
N LEU A 43 -1.39 21.93 15.56
CA LEU A 43 -1.16 21.43 16.93
C LEU A 43 -1.44 22.52 17.98
N SER A 44 -1.02 23.77 17.74
CA SER A 44 -1.30 24.90 18.62
C SER A 44 -2.80 25.15 18.74
N GLU A 45 -3.55 25.11 17.65
CA GLU A 45 -5.02 25.22 17.66
C GLU A 45 -5.68 24.13 18.49
N LEU A 46 -5.21 22.87 18.37
CA LEU A 46 -5.70 21.74 19.17
C LEU A 46 -5.39 21.88 20.68
N LEU A 47 -4.31 22.58 21.04
CA LEU A 47 -3.89 22.78 22.42
C LEU A 47 -4.60 23.95 23.13
N HIS A 48 -5.12 24.94 22.38
CA HIS A 48 -5.65 26.20 22.92
C HIS A 48 -7.18 26.24 23.03
N PHE A 49 -7.86 25.08 23.09
CA PHE A 49 -9.31 25.07 23.30
C PHE A 49 -9.70 25.62 24.68
N GLN A 50 -10.30 26.82 24.69
CA GLN A 50 -10.89 27.44 25.87
C GLN A 50 -12.28 26.82 26.13
N GLY A 51 -12.63 26.66 27.40
CA GLY A 51 -13.95 26.15 27.81
C GLY A 51 -14.04 24.68 28.19
N LEU A 52 -12.96 23.90 28.07
CA LEU A 52 -12.95 22.48 28.42
C LEU A 52 -12.46 22.21 29.83
N SER A 53 -13.02 21.19 30.49
CA SER A 53 -12.52 20.68 31.76
C SER A 53 -11.09 20.11 31.60
N LYS A 54 -10.34 20.02 32.72
CA LYS A 54 -8.97 19.47 32.71
C LYS A 54 -8.90 18.06 32.09
N GLY A 55 -9.87 17.19 32.39
CA GLY A 55 -9.93 15.84 31.83
C GLY A 55 -10.23 15.81 30.33
N GLN A 56 -11.11 16.70 29.85
CA GLN A 56 -11.42 16.84 28.43
C GLN A 56 -10.22 17.35 27.62
N ARG A 57 -9.46 18.31 28.18
CA ARG A 57 -8.22 18.81 27.57
C ARG A 57 -7.18 17.70 27.43
N VAL A 58 -6.92 16.92 28.49
CA VAL A 58 -5.98 15.80 28.45
C VAL A 58 -6.40 14.75 27.43
N SER A 59 -7.68 14.40 27.37
CA SER A 59 -8.20 13.44 26.36
C SER A 59 -8.01 13.95 24.92
N LEU A 60 -8.23 15.24 24.66
CA LEU A 60 -8.01 15.85 23.35
C LEU A 60 -6.54 15.89 22.96
N GLN A 61 -5.66 16.27 23.89
CA GLN A 61 -4.21 16.26 23.67
C GLN A 61 -3.69 14.86 23.34
N LEU A 62 -4.16 13.84 24.08
CA LEU A 62 -3.80 12.45 23.81
C LEU A 62 -4.26 12.00 22.42
N LYS A 63 -5.50 12.33 22.02
CA LYS A 63 -5.99 12.04 20.68
C LYS A 63 -5.19 12.75 19.58
N ALA A 64 -4.83 14.02 19.79
CA ALA A 64 -3.99 14.78 18.88
C ALA A 64 -2.61 14.14 18.70
N LEU A 65 -1.97 13.74 19.80
CA LEU A 65 -0.69 13.04 19.76
C LEU A 65 -0.79 11.68 19.06
N LEU A 66 -1.84 10.91 19.33
CA LEU A 66 -2.07 9.64 18.62
C LEU A 66 -2.26 9.85 17.12
N ASN A 67 -3.02 10.86 16.69
CA ASN A 67 -3.20 11.21 15.29
C ASN A 67 -1.88 11.64 14.63
N LEU A 68 -1.05 12.42 15.34
CA LEU A 68 0.27 12.81 14.86
C LEU A 68 1.19 11.59 14.69
N VAL A 69 1.23 10.70 15.68
CA VAL A 69 2.01 9.46 15.59
C VAL A 69 1.55 8.60 14.42
N GLN A 70 0.24 8.50 14.19
CA GLN A 70 -0.30 7.78 13.04
C GLN A 70 0.06 8.46 11.72
N ALA A 71 -0.01 9.80 11.63
CA ALA A 71 0.40 10.54 10.44
C ALA A 71 1.89 10.33 10.13
N LEU A 72 2.76 10.44 11.14
CA LEU A 72 4.20 10.18 11.00
C LEU A 72 4.49 8.74 10.58
N ARG A 73 3.74 7.76 11.11
CA ARG A 73 3.85 6.37 10.66
C ARG A 73 3.44 6.20 9.19
N CYS A 74 2.38 6.87 8.75
CA CYS A 74 1.98 6.85 7.33
C CYS A 74 3.10 7.40 6.44
N VAL A 75 3.67 8.56 6.76
CA VAL A 75 4.81 9.14 6.01
C VAL A 75 6.01 8.18 6.00
N ALA A 76 6.33 7.55 7.14
CA ALA A 76 7.49 6.67 7.25
C ALA A 76 7.31 5.30 6.57
N LEU A 77 6.07 4.80 6.42
CA LEU A 77 5.79 3.43 6.01
C LEU A 77 5.03 3.32 4.68
N MET A 78 4.61 4.43 4.08
CA MET A 78 3.86 4.44 2.82
C MET A 78 4.69 5.04 1.69
N ASP A 79 4.42 4.59 0.46
CA ASP A 79 4.93 5.18 -0.78
C ASP A 79 3.99 6.33 -1.20
N GLU A 80 4.53 7.53 -1.36
CA GLU A 80 3.75 8.75 -1.64
C GLU A 80 3.03 8.70 -2.98
N LEU A 81 3.62 8.04 -3.98
CA LEU A 81 3.08 7.99 -5.33
C LEU A 81 1.88 7.04 -5.45
N THR A 82 1.98 5.88 -4.82
CA THR A 82 0.99 4.80 -4.96
C THR A 82 0.08 4.66 -3.74
N GLY A 83 0.47 5.21 -2.58
CA GLY A 83 -0.25 5.04 -1.32
C GLY A 83 -0.26 3.60 -0.79
N LEU A 84 0.61 2.72 -1.30
CA LEU A 84 0.88 1.40 -0.76
C LEU A 84 1.97 1.48 0.31
N CYS A 85 2.24 0.39 1.03
CA CYS A 85 3.43 0.35 1.87
C CYS A 85 4.68 0.62 1.02
N ASN A 86 5.62 1.40 1.54
CA ASN A 86 6.98 1.43 1.01
C ASN A 86 7.76 0.20 1.47
N TRP A 87 9.01 0.05 1.05
CA TRP A 87 9.88 -1.06 1.47
C TRP A 87 9.87 -1.30 2.98
N ARG A 88 10.03 -0.23 3.77
CA ARG A 88 10.09 -0.31 5.24
C ARG A 88 8.77 -0.78 5.83
N GLY A 89 7.66 -0.23 5.34
CA GLY A 89 6.31 -0.62 5.75
C GLY A 89 5.99 -2.05 5.41
N PHE A 90 6.32 -2.48 4.18
CA PHE A 90 6.12 -3.86 3.72
C PHE A 90 6.90 -4.86 4.57
N MET A 91 8.19 -4.61 4.82
CA MET A 91 9.03 -5.48 5.64
C MET A 91 8.52 -5.57 7.08
N GLN A 92 8.16 -4.44 7.70
CA GLN A 92 7.71 -4.41 9.08
C GLN A 92 6.37 -5.13 9.29
N ILE A 93 5.39 -4.87 8.42
CA ILE A 93 4.04 -5.45 8.52
C ILE A 93 4.09 -6.92 8.08
N GLY A 94 4.80 -7.22 7.00
CA GLY A 94 4.94 -8.56 6.47
C GLY A 94 5.64 -9.53 7.45
N THR A 95 6.68 -9.08 8.13
CA THR A 95 7.32 -9.89 9.19
C THR A 95 6.31 -10.27 10.27
N ARG A 96 5.50 -9.32 10.75
CA ARG A 96 4.46 -9.60 11.75
C ARG A 96 3.40 -10.59 11.24
N LEU A 97 3.02 -10.46 9.97
CA LEU A 97 2.05 -11.36 9.36
C LEU A 97 2.61 -12.79 9.26
N LEU A 98 3.89 -12.96 8.90
CA LEU A 98 4.56 -14.25 8.90
C LEU A 98 4.70 -14.83 10.32
N ASP A 99 4.99 -14.01 11.33
CA ASP A 99 5.06 -14.45 12.73
C ASP A 99 3.70 -14.97 13.22
N VAL A 100 2.61 -14.32 12.81
CA VAL A 100 1.23 -14.79 13.11
C VAL A 100 0.95 -16.09 12.36
N ALA A 101 1.23 -16.14 11.06
CA ALA A 101 1.02 -17.34 10.25
C ALA A 101 1.81 -18.54 10.78
N ALA A 102 3.06 -18.33 11.23
CA ALA A 102 3.88 -19.38 11.83
C ALA A 102 3.26 -19.92 13.14
N ARG A 103 2.78 -19.03 14.01
CA ARG A 103 2.16 -19.42 15.29
C ARG A 103 0.84 -20.18 15.10
N ASP A 104 0.05 -19.74 14.14
CA ASP A 104 -1.29 -20.28 13.87
C ASP A 104 -1.23 -21.53 12.94
N GLY A 105 -0.04 -21.90 12.48
CA GLY A 105 0.16 -23.05 11.59
C GLY A 105 -0.29 -22.81 10.16
N HIS A 106 -0.51 -21.54 9.74
CA HIS A 106 -0.98 -21.18 8.42
C HIS A 106 0.16 -21.05 7.41
N SER A 107 -0.13 -21.38 6.16
CA SER A 107 0.74 -21.07 5.03
C SER A 107 0.53 -19.61 4.60
N ALA A 108 1.57 -19.03 3.98
CA ALA A 108 1.45 -17.73 3.34
C ALA A 108 2.13 -17.73 1.97
N HIS A 109 1.79 -16.76 1.13
CA HIS A 109 2.29 -16.62 -0.22
C HIS A 109 2.84 -15.22 -0.40
N LEU A 110 4.10 -15.09 -0.80
CA LEU A 110 4.70 -13.83 -1.20
C LEU A 110 4.72 -13.77 -2.72
N ILE A 111 4.06 -12.77 -3.26
CA ILE A 111 3.96 -12.52 -4.70
C ILE A 111 4.82 -11.27 -4.99
N TYR A 112 5.76 -11.42 -5.90
CA TYR A 112 6.58 -10.34 -6.41
C TYR A 112 6.13 -9.94 -7.81
N PHE A 113 5.97 -8.64 -8.02
CA PHE A 113 5.56 -8.05 -9.28
C PHE A 113 6.61 -7.08 -9.76
N LYS A 114 6.90 -7.11 -11.05
CA LYS A 114 7.70 -6.10 -11.74
C LYS A 114 6.91 -5.54 -12.90
N VAL A 115 6.73 -4.23 -12.92
CA VAL A 115 6.16 -3.53 -14.08
C VAL A 115 7.23 -3.47 -15.15
N ASN A 116 6.90 -4.00 -16.32
CA ASN A 116 7.82 -4.00 -17.47
C ASN A 116 7.80 -2.62 -18.17
N ASP A 117 8.85 -2.33 -18.91
CA ASP A 117 8.96 -1.17 -19.81
C ASP A 117 8.84 0.22 -19.17
N LEU A 118 8.91 0.35 -17.82
CA LEU A 118 8.80 1.66 -17.16
C LEU A 118 9.87 2.65 -17.65
N GLU A 119 11.12 2.18 -17.82
CA GLU A 119 12.22 3.03 -18.31
C GLU A 119 11.96 3.51 -19.74
N ARG A 120 11.46 2.63 -20.62
CA ARG A 120 11.07 2.99 -21.98
C ARG A 120 9.94 4.02 -21.98
N ILE A 121 8.91 3.82 -21.17
CA ILE A 121 7.77 4.76 -21.06
C ILE A 121 8.26 6.11 -20.55
N ASN A 122 9.10 6.13 -19.52
CA ASN A 122 9.70 7.36 -19.00
C ASN A 122 10.55 8.10 -20.05
N GLY A 123 11.27 7.37 -20.89
CA GLY A 123 12.11 7.94 -21.96
C GLY A 123 11.33 8.43 -23.17
N THR A 124 10.20 7.78 -23.53
CA THR A 124 9.43 8.09 -24.75
C THR A 124 8.27 9.05 -24.51
N ILE A 125 7.57 8.90 -23.37
CA ILE A 125 6.34 9.66 -23.07
C ILE A 125 6.58 10.69 -21.95
N GLY A 126 7.55 10.41 -21.08
CA GLY A 126 7.92 11.27 -19.97
C GLY A 126 7.60 10.65 -18.59
N ARG A 127 8.23 11.20 -17.54
CA ARG A 127 8.11 10.68 -16.15
C ARG A 127 6.68 10.71 -15.62
N SER A 128 5.88 11.70 -16.00
CA SER A 128 4.47 11.80 -15.60
C SER A 128 3.65 10.60 -16.06
N ALA A 129 3.92 10.06 -17.26
CA ALA A 129 3.27 8.85 -17.75
C ALA A 129 3.68 7.62 -16.94
N GLY A 130 4.96 7.51 -16.56
CA GLY A 130 5.42 6.47 -15.65
C GLY A 130 4.79 6.55 -14.26
N ASP A 131 4.61 7.75 -13.72
CA ASP A 131 3.93 7.96 -12.43
C ASP A 131 2.46 7.52 -12.49
N VAL A 132 1.77 7.82 -13.59
CA VAL A 132 0.39 7.33 -13.80
C VAL A 132 0.36 5.81 -13.86
N LEU A 133 1.30 5.18 -14.58
CA LEU A 133 1.41 3.73 -14.65
C LEU A 133 1.65 3.10 -13.25
N MET A 134 2.48 3.73 -12.42
CA MET A 134 2.72 3.26 -11.04
C MET A 134 1.47 3.40 -10.17
N ARG A 135 0.70 4.48 -10.30
CA ARG A 135 -0.59 4.63 -9.61
C ARG A 135 -1.61 3.58 -10.06
N GLN A 136 -1.65 3.27 -11.36
CA GLN A 136 -2.49 2.18 -11.89
C GLN A 136 -2.10 0.84 -11.30
N MET A 137 -0.80 0.54 -11.19
CA MET A 137 -0.32 -0.67 -10.51
C MET A 137 -0.75 -0.72 -9.05
N GLY A 138 -0.68 0.41 -8.35
CA GLY A 138 -1.15 0.52 -6.97
C GLY A 138 -2.65 0.22 -6.82
N ASN A 139 -3.48 0.76 -7.71
CA ASN A 139 -4.92 0.49 -7.74
C ASN A 139 -5.20 -0.97 -8.09
N PHE A 140 -4.52 -1.50 -9.11
CA PHE A 140 -4.62 -2.92 -9.48
C PHE A 140 -4.34 -3.86 -8.30
N LEU A 141 -3.29 -3.58 -7.50
CA LEU A 141 -2.98 -4.41 -6.34
C LEU A 141 -4.05 -4.30 -5.24
N ARG A 142 -4.65 -3.13 -5.02
CA ARG A 142 -5.77 -2.99 -4.06
C ARG A 142 -7.00 -3.78 -4.49
N ASP A 143 -7.29 -3.77 -5.78
CA ASP A 143 -8.43 -4.53 -6.33
C ASP A 143 -8.15 -6.05 -6.29
N LEU A 144 -6.88 -6.45 -6.50
CA LEU A 144 -6.46 -7.84 -6.47
C LEU A 144 -6.45 -8.40 -5.04
N PHE A 145 -6.09 -7.58 -4.04
CA PHE A 145 -5.96 -7.96 -2.63
C PHE A 145 -6.94 -7.15 -1.75
N PRO A 146 -8.24 -7.49 -1.75
CA PRO A 146 -9.27 -6.70 -1.08
C PRO A 146 -9.18 -6.73 0.46
N SER A 147 -8.53 -7.75 1.03
CA SER A 147 -8.31 -7.88 2.48
C SER A 147 -7.05 -7.16 2.98
N TYR A 148 -6.52 -6.24 2.16
CA TYR A 148 -5.35 -5.43 2.52
C TYR A 148 -5.49 -4.74 3.88
N GLY A 149 -4.44 -4.90 4.70
CA GLY A 149 -4.37 -4.31 6.04
C GLY A 149 -4.87 -5.20 7.18
N VAL A 150 -5.53 -6.33 6.88
CA VAL A 150 -5.98 -7.30 7.89
C VAL A 150 -5.20 -8.61 7.76
N TYR A 151 -5.29 -9.27 6.60
CA TYR A 151 -4.65 -10.57 6.33
C TYR A 151 -3.62 -10.50 5.20
N GLU A 152 -3.41 -9.32 4.65
CA GLU A 152 -2.60 -9.08 3.47
C GLU A 152 -1.81 -7.78 3.64
N VAL A 153 -0.60 -7.75 3.13
CA VAL A 153 0.17 -6.52 2.99
C VAL A 153 0.64 -6.39 1.55
N ILE A 154 0.45 -5.21 0.98
CA ILE A 154 0.92 -4.85 -0.35
C ILE A 154 1.83 -3.64 -0.26
N GLY A 155 2.90 -3.64 -1.07
CA GLY A 155 3.87 -2.56 -1.03
C GLY A 155 4.58 -2.33 -2.36
N ARG A 156 5.04 -1.11 -2.55
CA ARG A 156 6.00 -0.74 -3.57
C ARG A 156 7.38 -0.79 -2.96
N LEU A 157 8.22 -1.67 -3.46
CA LEU A 157 9.54 -1.94 -2.88
C LEU A 157 10.61 -0.98 -3.42
N SER A 158 10.58 -0.72 -4.72
CA SER A 158 11.44 0.24 -5.40
C SER A 158 10.94 0.48 -6.82
N GLY A 159 11.23 1.61 -7.42
CA GLY A 159 10.98 1.88 -8.85
C GLY A 159 9.71 1.22 -9.41
N ALA A 160 9.90 0.16 -10.20
CA ALA A 160 8.85 -0.65 -10.82
C ALA A 160 8.53 -1.96 -10.07
N GLU A 161 9.07 -2.14 -8.86
CA GLU A 161 8.97 -3.38 -8.09
C GLU A 161 7.93 -3.28 -6.99
N PHE A 162 7.03 -4.27 -6.94
CA PHE A 162 5.96 -4.36 -5.95
C PHE A 162 5.94 -5.76 -5.34
N ALA A 163 5.36 -5.87 -4.16
CA ALA A 163 5.11 -7.17 -3.54
C ALA A 163 3.77 -7.19 -2.82
N ALA A 164 3.22 -8.40 -2.71
CA ALA A 164 2.10 -8.71 -1.84
C ALA A 164 2.45 -9.93 -1.00
N LEU A 165 2.02 -9.93 0.26
CA LEU A 165 2.08 -11.09 1.13
C LEU A 165 0.68 -11.36 1.65
N THR A 166 0.20 -12.60 1.47
CA THR A 166 -1.15 -13.02 1.82
C THR A 166 -1.15 -14.42 2.41
N THR A 167 -2.11 -14.71 3.29
CA THR A 167 -2.38 -16.05 3.81
C THR A 167 -3.46 -16.78 3.02
N SER A 168 -4.06 -16.14 2.01
CA SER A 168 -5.10 -16.74 1.17
C SER A 168 -4.50 -17.72 0.15
N ALA A 169 -5.01 -18.96 0.13
CA ALA A 169 -4.60 -19.99 -0.81
C ALA A 169 -4.96 -19.67 -2.28
N GLU A 170 -5.85 -18.73 -2.52
CA GLU A 170 -6.24 -18.30 -3.86
C GLU A 170 -5.09 -17.71 -4.68
N TYR A 171 -4.04 -17.24 -4.01
CA TYR A 171 -2.85 -16.64 -4.62
C TYR A 171 -1.64 -17.57 -4.61
N ALA A 172 -1.86 -18.87 -4.38
CA ALA A 172 -0.78 -19.86 -4.34
C ALA A 172 -0.08 -20.08 -5.68
N SER A 173 -0.67 -19.71 -6.80
CA SER A 173 -0.07 -19.92 -8.11
C SER A 173 0.02 -18.63 -8.94
N ARG A 174 1.12 -18.54 -9.72
CA ARG A 174 1.34 -17.46 -10.70
C ARG A 174 0.19 -17.39 -11.72
N SER A 175 -0.27 -18.53 -12.21
CA SER A 175 -1.34 -18.62 -13.20
C SER A 175 -2.65 -18.02 -12.69
N ALA A 176 -3.03 -18.30 -11.43
CA ALA A 176 -4.21 -17.70 -10.83
C ALA A 176 -4.12 -16.17 -10.73
N ILE A 177 -2.94 -15.65 -10.40
CA ILE A 177 -2.68 -14.21 -10.30
C ILE A 177 -2.75 -13.56 -11.70
N LEU A 178 -2.12 -14.15 -12.71
CA LEU A 178 -2.15 -13.65 -14.09
C LEU A 178 -3.56 -13.68 -14.69
N LEU A 179 -4.34 -14.73 -14.45
CA LEU A 179 -5.74 -14.80 -14.88
C LEU A 179 -6.59 -13.68 -14.25
N ARG A 180 -6.36 -13.36 -12.97
CA ARG A 180 -7.02 -12.25 -12.29
C ARG A 180 -6.57 -10.89 -12.82
N SER A 181 -5.29 -10.77 -13.26
CA SER A 181 -4.76 -9.53 -13.85
C SER A 181 -5.32 -9.23 -15.24
N GLN A 182 -5.88 -10.22 -15.93
CA GLN A 182 -6.51 -10.06 -17.26
C GLN A 182 -7.95 -9.50 -17.18
N ARG A 183 -8.53 -9.33 -15.99
CA ARG A 183 -9.83 -8.67 -15.86
C ARG A 183 -9.75 -7.26 -16.44
N PRO A 184 -10.78 -6.81 -17.17
CA PRO A 184 -10.77 -5.50 -17.79
C PRO A 184 -10.63 -4.42 -16.69
N GLN A 185 -9.46 -3.81 -16.66
CA GLN A 185 -9.23 -2.63 -15.83
C GLN A 185 -9.83 -1.45 -16.59
N THR A 186 -10.37 -0.46 -15.87
CA THR A 186 -10.84 0.78 -16.45
C THR A 186 -9.65 1.45 -17.16
N ARG A 187 -9.57 1.27 -18.47
CA ARG A 187 -8.47 1.81 -19.29
C ARG A 187 -8.67 3.32 -19.40
N SER A 188 -7.72 4.08 -18.91
CA SER A 188 -7.53 5.45 -19.39
C SER A 188 -7.02 5.34 -20.83
N CYS A 189 -7.72 5.93 -21.80
CA CYS A 189 -7.56 5.65 -23.24
C CYS A 189 -6.17 5.89 -23.82
N ASP A 190 -5.26 6.57 -23.12
CA ASP A 190 -3.99 7.05 -23.67
C ASP A 190 -2.73 6.38 -23.07
N LEU A 191 -2.88 5.37 -22.20
CA LEU A 191 -1.74 4.71 -21.58
C LEU A 191 -1.56 3.28 -22.08
N PRO A 192 -0.30 2.82 -22.23
CA PRO A 192 -0.02 1.44 -22.59
C PRO A 192 -0.57 0.48 -21.52
N ALA A 193 -1.02 -0.69 -21.96
CA ALA A 193 -1.51 -1.74 -21.08
C ALA A 193 -0.43 -2.13 -20.06
N LEU A 194 -0.84 -2.34 -18.80
CA LEU A 194 0.06 -2.76 -17.74
C LEU A 194 0.65 -4.15 -18.05
N SER A 195 1.95 -4.18 -18.33
CA SER A 195 2.71 -5.41 -18.56
C SER A 195 3.45 -5.80 -17.27
N LEU A 196 3.24 -7.02 -16.78
CA LEU A 196 3.74 -7.48 -15.50
C LEU A 196 4.55 -8.77 -15.64
N SER A 197 5.68 -8.83 -14.92
CA SER A 197 6.38 -10.07 -14.60
C SER A 197 6.06 -10.43 -13.15
N VAL A 198 5.70 -11.70 -12.90
CA VAL A 198 5.24 -12.17 -11.59
C VAL A 198 6.02 -13.39 -11.14
N GLY A 199 6.41 -13.43 -9.88
CA GLY A 199 6.98 -14.59 -9.21
C GLY A 199 6.29 -14.84 -7.87
N VAL A 200 6.22 -16.10 -7.46
CA VAL A 200 5.56 -16.50 -6.21
C VAL A 200 6.50 -17.35 -5.38
N ALA A 201 6.59 -17.09 -4.09
CA ALA A 201 7.24 -17.92 -3.10
C ALA A 201 6.26 -18.33 -2.01
N HIS A 202 6.44 -19.54 -1.49
CA HIS A 202 5.55 -20.13 -0.49
C HIS A 202 6.21 -20.14 0.88
N PHE A 203 5.50 -19.64 1.87
CA PHE A 203 5.87 -19.75 3.28
C PHE A 203 5.21 -20.99 3.89
N ASN A 204 6.03 -21.78 4.56
CA ASN A 204 5.59 -22.97 5.29
C ASN A 204 5.79 -22.74 6.79
N SER A 205 4.72 -22.73 7.56
CA SER A 205 4.75 -22.56 9.02
C SER A 205 5.57 -23.63 9.77
N ARG A 206 5.73 -24.84 9.20
CA ARG A 206 6.56 -25.91 9.78
C ARG A 206 8.07 -25.69 9.56
N ARG A 207 8.45 -24.82 8.61
CA ARG A 207 9.83 -24.41 8.32
C ARG A 207 9.84 -22.92 8.02
N PRO A 208 9.67 -22.10 9.05
CA PRO A 208 9.56 -20.66 8.87
C PRO A 208 10.87 -20.09 8.34
N VAL A 209 10.75 -19.23 7.34
CA VAL A 209 11.84 -18.46 6.74
C VAL A 209 11.57 -16.98 6.94
N ARG A 210 12.60 -16.16 6.84
CA ARG A 210 12.47 -14.71 6.96
C ARG A 210 11.82 -14.11 5.70
N ILE A 211 11.22 -12.94 5.84
CA ILE A 211 10.55 -12.25 4.71
C ILE A 211 11.53 -11.88 3.59
N ASP A 212 12.78 -11.55 3.90
CA ASP A 212 13.82 -11.25 2.93
C ASP A 212 14.21 -12.49 2.09
N GLU A 213 14.29 -13.67 2.70
CA GLU A 213 14.52 -14.94 2.00
C GLU A 213 13.33 -15.27 1.08
N LEU A 214 12.11 -15.08 1.58
CA LEU A 214 10.90 -15.30 0.81
C LEU A 214 10.82 -14.37 -0.41
N LEU A 215 11.18 -13.10 -0.22
CA LEU A 215 11.24 -12.11 -1.28
C LEU A 215 12.29 -12.47 -2.34
N THR A 216 13.45 -12.94 -1.90
CA THR A 216 14.50 -13.40 -2.80
C THR A 216 14.02 -14.60 -3.62
N GLY A 217 13.36 -15.57 -3.01
CA GLY A 217 12.76 -16.71 -3.71
C GLY A 217 11.71 -16.31 -4.74
N ALA A 218 10.84 -15.35 -4.42
CA ALA A 218 9.84 -14.86 -5.36
C ALA A 218 10.48 -14.10 -6.54
N LYS A 219 11.53 -13.29 -6.30
CA LYS A 219 12.32 -12.66 -7.37
C LYS A 219 12.97 -13.69 -8.30
N GLN A 220 13.58 -14.72 -7.75
CA GLN A 220 14.18 -15.80 -8.53
C GLN A 220 13.14 -16.51 -9.39
N ALA A 221 12.01 -16.90 -8.83
CA ALA A 221 10.92 -17.54 -9.57
C ALA A 221 10.40 -16.65 -10.72
N MET A 222 10.32 -15.34 -10.53
CA MET A 222 9.98 -14.41 -11.59
C MET A 222 11.02 -14.42 -12.74
N HIS A 223 12.30 -14.38 -12.39
CA HIS A 223 13.38 -14.38 -13.40
C HIS A 223 13.46 -15.69 -14.19
N GLU A 224 13.30 -16.84 -13.56
CA GLU A 224 13.28 -18.15 -14.18
C GLU A 224 12.16 -18.23 -15.23
N HIS A 225 10.95 -17.80 -14.88
CA HIS A 225 9.84 -17.80 -15.82
C HIS A 225 10.04 -16.85 -17.01
N LYS A 226 10.66 -15.69 -16.79
CA LYS A 226 10.98 -14.76 -17.89
C LYS A 226 11.97 -15.39 -18.88
N ARG A 227 12.96 -16.12 -18.39
CA ARG A 227 13.95 -16.84 -19.23
C ARG A 227 13.28 -17.93 -20.08
N VAL A 228 12.43 -18.76 -19.48
CA VAL A 228 11.71 -19.85 -20.18
C VAL A 228 10.86 -19.28 -21.32
N THR A 229 10.04 -18.27 -21.05
CA THR A 229 9.18 -17.64 -22.05
C THR A 229 10.00 -17.03 -23.20
N THR A 230 11.13 -16.39 -22.91
CA THR A 230 12.00 -15.82 -23.95
C THR A 230 12.64 -16.93 -24.82
N THR A 231 13.02 -18.07 -24.24
CA THR A 231 13.61 -19.19 -24.95
C THR A 231 12.58 -19.90 -25.84
N GLU A 232 11.34 -20.06 -25.38
CA GLU A 232 10.25 -20.65 -26.17
C GLU A 232 9.91 -19.80 -27.40
N PHE A 233 9.85 -18.47 -27.25
CA PHE A 233 9.64 -17.57 -28.43
C PHE A 233 10.82 -17.59 -29.42
N ALA A 234 12.07 -17.68 -28.94
CA ALA A 234 13.22 -17.76 -29.79
C ALA A 234 13.26 -19.10 -30.54
N SER A 235 12.88 -20.21 -29.90
CA SER A 235 12.82 -21.54 -30.54
C SER A 235 11.68 -21.66 -31.56
N SER A 236 10.53 -21.05 -31.28
CA SER A 236 9.38 -21.03 -32.21
C SER A 236 9.62 -20.18 -33.46
N ALA A 237 10.50 -19.18 -33.38
CA ALA A 237 10.86 -18.32 -34.52
C ALA A 237 11.90 -18.94 -35.48
N MET A 238 12.53 -20.05 -35.08
CA MET A 238 13.59 -20.73 -35.83
C MET A 238 13.14 -21.99 -36.58
N THR A 239 11.87 -22.30 -36.70
CA THR A 239 11.38 -23.34 -37.59
C THR A 239 11.18 -22.76 -38.99
N PRO A 240 12.08 -22.99 -39.96
CA PRO A 240 11.83 -22.61 -41.34
C PRO A 240 10.75 -23.53 -41.90
N HIS A 241 9.68 -22.95 -42.41
CA HIS A 241 8.77 -23.64 -43.30
C HIS A 241 9.57 -24.08 -44.55
N THR A 242 9.96 -25.34 -44.56
CA THR A 242 10.43 -25.97 -45.84
C THR A 242 9.18 -26.40 -46.59
N VAL A 243 8.94 -25.76 -47.73
CA VAL A 243 8.02 -26.18 -48.77
C VAL A 243 8.72 -27.18 -49.67
#